data_833b6423e47279f43fbf6e1e4afdcb17
#
_entry.id   833b6423e47279f43fbf6e1e4afdcb17
#
_cell.length_a   1.000
_cell.length_b   1.000
_cell.length_c   1.000
_cell.angle_alpha   90.00
_cell.angle_beta   90.00
_cell.angle_gamma   90.00
#
_symmetry.space_group_name_H-M   'P 1'
#
loop_
_entity.id
_entity.type
_entity.pdbx_description
1 polymer ?
#
loop_
_entity_poly.entity_id
_entity_poly.type
_entity_poly.pdbx_seq_one_letter_code
_entity_poly.pdbx_strand_id
1 'polypeptide(L)'
;MADGSALNFMEDMDISALFGNILDNAIESVEKLREPKKRLIHLSVAKQKNFLRIRCENYCEEQLKFENGIPVTTKKDRRFHGFGMKSIKSTAAKYGGSVTTDLKKNWFELRILIPLS
;
A
#
# COMPACT_ATOMS: atom_id res chain seq x y z
N MET A 1 -7.76 1.66 12.26
CA MET A 1 -9.22 1.77 12.15
C MET A 1 -9.60 2.16 10.73
N ALA A 2 -10.61 1.52 10.19
CA ALA A 2 -11.04 1.76 8.82
C ALA A 2 -12.47 2.28 8.78
N ASP A 3 -12.70 3.33 7.99
CA ASP A 3 -14.03 3.85 7.72
C ASP A 3 -14.52 3.28 6.40
N GLY A 4 -15.26 2.15 6.50
CA GLY A 4 -15.77 1.46 5.32
C GLY A 4 -16.78 2.26 4.50
N SER A 5 -17.47 3.21 5.12
CA SER A 5 -18.46 4.02 4.40
C SER A 5 -17.79 4.94 3.38
N ALA A 6 -16.55 5.35 3.60
CA ALA A 6 -15.81 6.20 2.67
C ALA A 6 -15.46 5.46 1.36
N LEU A 7 -15.59 4.14 1.32
CA LEU A 7 -15.28 3.32 0.13
C LEU A 7 -16.48 3.08 -0.77
N ASN A 8 -17.66 3.59 -0.41
CA ASN A 8 -18.89 3.29 -1.15
C ASN A 8 -18.88 3.75 -2.61
N PHE A 9 -18.03 4.70 -2.97
CA PHE A 9 -17.93 5.19 -4.35
C PHE A 9 -17.13 4.26 -5.26
N MET A 10 -16.44 3.27 -4.70
CA MET A 10 -15.59 2.34 -5.46
C MET A 10 -16.35 1.04 -5.75
N GLU A 11 -16.08 0.46 -6.91
CA GLU A 11 -16.60 -0.86 -7.24
C GLU A 11 -16.01 -1.93 -6.33
N ASP A 12 -16.83 -2.92 -5.96
CA ASP A 12 -16.41 -3.98 -5.04
C ASP A 12 -15.16 -4.74 -5.52
N MET A 13 -15.07 -5.00 -6.82
CA MET A 13 -13.90 -5.68 -7.38
C MET A 13 -12.64 -4.84 -7.24
N ASP A 14 -12.76 -3.53 -7.40
CA ASP A 14 -11.63 -2.63 -7.24
C ASP A 14 -11.18 -2.55 -5.78
N ILE A 15 -12.12 -2.53 -4.85
CA ILE A 15 -11.82 -2.55 -3.42
C ILE A 15 -11.06 -3.82 -3.06
N SER A 16 -11.57 -4.97 -3.50
CA SER A 16 -10.94 -6.27 -3.23
C SER A 16 -9.52 -6.35 -3.81
N ALA A 17 -9.35 -5.93 -5.06
CA ALA A 17 -8.05 -5.97 -5.71
C ALA A 17 -7.06 -5.01 -5.04
N LEU A 18 -7.52 -3.80 -4.71
CA LEU A 18 -6.68 -2.78 -4.10
C LEU A 18 -6.17 -3.24 -2.74
N PHE A 19 -7.06 -3.62 -1.84
CA PHE A 19 -6.68 -4.04 -0.48
C PHE A 19 -5.93 -5.36 -0.49
N GLY A 20 -6.30 -6.30 -1.37
CA GLY A 20 -5.57 -7.54 -1.54
C GLY A 20 -4.11 -7.29 -1.90
N ASN A 21 -3.85 -6.41 -2.86
CA ASN A 21 -2.49 -6.08 -3.27
C ASN A 21 -1.72 -5.31 -2.19
N ILE A 22 -2.39 -4.39 -1.50
CA ILE A 22 -1.78 -3.63 -0.40
C ILE A 22 -1.32 -4.58 0.70
N LEU A 23 -2.21 -5.47 1.14
CA LEU A 23 -1.92 -6.39 2.23
C LEU A 23 -0.90 -7.46 1.82
N ASP A 24 -0.98 -7.97 0.59
CA ASP A 24 0.01 -8.93 0.10
C ASP A 24 1.42 -8.35 0.12
N ASN A 25 1.58 -7.11 -0.33
CA ASN A 25 2.88 -6.44 -0.27
C ASN A 25 3.39 -6.31 1.16
N ALA A 26 2.53 -5.91 2.07
CA ALA A 26 2.91 -5.74 3.48
C ALA A 26 3.26 -7.07 4.13
N ILE A 27 2.46 -8.10 3.88
CA ILE A 27 2.68 -9.45 4.43
C ILE A 27 4.01 -10.01 3.91
N GLU A 28 4.26 -9.92 2.61
CA GLU A 28 5.51 -10.42 2.04
C GLU A 28 6.72 -9.71 2.61
N SER A 29 6.60 -8.41 2.86
CA SER A 29 7.68 -7.63 3.46
C SER A 29 7.99 -8.11 4.89
N VAL A 30 6.97 -8.29 5.73
CA VAL A 30 7.19 -8.69 7.12
C VAL A 30 7.55 -10.16 7.27
N GLU A 31 7.18 -11.00 6.31
CA GLU A 31 7.58 -12.41 6.32
C GLU A 31 9.09 -12.60 6.22
N LYS A 32 9.80 -11.63 5.66
CA LYS A 32 11.27 -11.66 5.57
C LYS A 32 11.96 -11.40 6.90
N LEU A 33 11.24 -10.90 7.88
CA LEU A 33 11.78 -10.58 9.20
C LEU A 33 11.93 -11.86 10.02
N ARG A 34 13.08 -12.02 10.67
CA ARG A 34 13.37 -13.20 11.49
C ARG A 34 12.56 -13.23 12.78
N GLU A 35 12.36 -12.06 13.37
CA GLU A 35 11.66 -11.96 14.64
C GLU A 35 10.16 -11.73 14.42
N PRO A 36 9.32 -12.69 14.83
CA PRO A 36 7.86 -12.52 14.67
C PRO A 36 7.30 -11.28 15.32
N LYS A 37 7.92 -10.82 16.41
CA LYS A 37 7.48 -9.60 17.12
C LYS A 37 7.62 -8.33 16.29
N LYS A 38 8.50 -8.35 15.27
CA LYS A 38 8.70 -7.22 14.37
C LYS A 38 7.82 -7.27 13.14
N ARG A 39 7.04 -8.33 12.96
CA ARG A 39 6.12 -8.46 11.83
C ARG A 39 4.87 -7.66 12.07
N LEU A 40 5.00 -6.33 11.95
CA LEU A 40 3.95 -5.39 12.28
C LEU A 40 3.42 -4.73 11.02
N ILE A 41 2.10 -4.68 10.91
CA ILE A 41 1.40 -4.03 9.80
C ILE A 41 0.31 -3.14 10.38
N HIS A 42 0.26 -1.89 9.94
CA HIS A 42 -0.80 -0.95 10.33
C HIS A 42 -1.51 -0.48 9.07
N LEU A 43 -2.81 -0.70 9.01
CA LEU A 43 -3.64 -0.26 7.90
C LEU A 43 -4.69 0.70 8.44
N SER A 44 -4.81 1.86 7.80
CA SER A 44 -5.86 2.81 8.15
C SER A 44 -6.53 3.35 6.89
N VAL A 45 -7.83 3.59 6.98
CA VAL A 45 -8.63 4.20 5.93
C VAL A 45 -9.42 5.33 6.58
N ALA A 46 -9.28 6.54 6.06
CA ALA A 46 -9.94 7.69 6.63
C ALA A 46 -10.27 8.72 5.57
N LYS A 47 -11.33 9.48 5.82
CA LYS A 47 -11.65 10.65 5.02
C LYS A 47 -10.88 11.83 5.57
N GLN A 48 -10.12 12.50 4.71
CA GLN A 48 -9.36 13.69 5.07
C GLN A 48 -9.71 14.81 4.11
N LYS A 49 -10.48 15.79 4.58
CA LYS A 49 -11.06 16.83 3.71
C LYS A 49 -11.86 16.17 2.60
N ASN A 50 -11.57 16.48 1.33
CA ASN A 50 -12.27 15.90 0.19
C ASN A 50 -11.52 14.70 -0.40
N PHE A 51 -10.69 14.06 0.41
CA PHE A 51 -9.91 12.91 -0.03
C PHE A 51 -10.19 11.69 0.83
N LEU A 52 -10.18 10.53 0.19
CA LEU A 52 -10.04 9.25 0.88
C LEU A 52 -8.55 8.98 1.02
N ARG A 53 -8.07 8.75 2.25
CA ARG A 53 -6.69 8.37 2.51
C ARG A 53 -6.65 6.91 2.92
N ILE A 54 -5.88 6.12 2.18
CA ILE A 54 -5.55 4.75 2.55
C ILE A 54 -4.06 4.72 2.87
N ARG A 55 -3.71 4.24 4.04
CA ARG A 55 -2.33 4.22 4.49
C ARG A 55 -2.02 2.86 5.07
N CYS A 56 -0.97 2.23 4.55
CA CYS A 56 -0.49 0.95 5.06
C CYS A 56 0.98 1.08 5.40
N GLU A 57 1.33 0.76 6.63
CA GLU A 57 2.71 0.78 7.10
C GLU A 57 3.11 -0.62 7.53
N ASN A 58 4.33 -1.01 7.17
CA ASN A 58 4.88 -2.26 7.70
C ASN A 58 6.32 -2.03 8.16
N TYR A 59 6.70 -2.76 9.21
CA TYR A 59 8.07 -2.72 9.68
C TYR A 59 9.00 -3.39 8.67
N CYS A 60 10.14 -2.77 8.42
CA CYS A 60 11.08 -3.22 7.41
C CYS A 60 12.51 -2.92 7.86
N GLU A 61 13.40 -3.92 7.78
CA GLU A 61 14.80 -3.75 8.15
C GLU A 61 15.69 -3.57 6.93
N GLU A 62 15.18 -3.82 5.74
CA GLU A 62 15.94 -3.71 4.51
C GLU A 62 15.93 -2.28 3.96
N GLN A 63 17.04 -1.89 3.33
CA GLN A 63 17.06 -0.66 2.55
C GLN A 63 16.40 -0.94 1.21
N LEU A 64 15.30 -0.26 0.96
CA LEU A 64 14.60 -0.36 -0.30
C LEU A 64 15.09 0.71 -1.26
N LYS A 65 15.26 0.32 -2.52
CA LYS A 65 15.50 1.28 -3.61
C LYS A 65 14.16 1.66 -4.22
N PHE A 66 14.02 2.92 -4.58
CA PHE A 66 12.79 3.43 -5.17
C PHE A 66 13.02 3.88 -6.59
N GLU A 67 12.04 3.63 -7.43
CA GLU A 67 12.04 4.06 -8.82
C GLU A 67 10.66 4.63 -9.12
N ASN A 68 10.59 5.93 -9.41
CA ASN A 68 9.31 6.63 -9.62
C ASN A 68 8.34 6.49 -8.44
N GLY A 69 8.86 6.50 -7.21
CA GLY A 69 8.04 6.35 -6.01
C GLY A 69 7.59 4.92 -5.73
N ILE A 70 8.08 3.94 -6.48
CA ILE A 70 7.74 2.52 -6.32
C ILE A 70 8.97 1.77 -5.83
N PRO A 71 8.84 0.91 -4.80
CA PRO A 71 9.97 0.11 -4.34
C PRO A 71 10.42 -0.86 -5.43
N VAL A 72 11.75 -0.94 -5.63
CA VAL A 72 12.34 -1.92 -6.53
C VAL A 72 12.70 -3.15 -5.72
N THR A 73 12.14 -4.29 -6.09
CA THR A 73 12.37 -5.55 -5.41
C THR A 73 13.58 -6.27 -5.96
N THR A 74 14.06 -7.28 -5.22
CA THR A 74 15.11 -8.17 -5.70
C THR A 74 14.61 -8.98 -6.91
N LYS A 75 15.54 -9.58 -7.66
CA LYS A 75 15.19 -10.35 -8.86
C LYS A 75 14.17 -11.45 -8.59
N LYS A 76 14.23 -12.09 -7.42
CA LYS A 76 13.31 -13.17 -7.06
C LYS A 76 11.88 -12.69 -6.86
N ASP A 77 11.74 -11.48 -6.32
CA ASP A 77 10.43 -10.96 -5.92
C ASP A 77 9.84 -10.00 -6.95
N ARG A 78 10.62 -9.65 -7.97
CA ARG A 78 10.25 -8.62 -8.94
C ARG A 78 8.92 -8.88 -9.63
N ARG A 79 8.59 -10.15 -9.87
CA ARG A 79 7.33 -10.52 -10.51
C ARG A 79 6.12 -10.18 -9.64
N PHE A 80 6.22 -10.45 -8.34
CA PHE A 80 5.12 -10.25 -7.42
C PHE A 80 4.95 -8.79 -7.05
N HIS A 81 6.00 -8.20 -6.49
CA HIS A 81 5.91 -6.85 -5.92
C HIS A 81 5.72 -5.79 -7.00
N GLY A 82 6.44 -5.90 -8.11
CA GLY A 82 6.30 -4.95 -9.21
C GLY A 82 4.90 -4.95 -9.80
N PHE A 83 4.32 -6.13 -9.95
CA PHE A 83 2.97 -6.28 -10.51
C PHE A 83 1.91 -5.75 -9.53
N GLY A 84 2.04 -6.10 -8.26
CA GLY A 84 1.11 -5.64 -7.24
C GLY A 84 1.09 -4.12 -7.11
N MET A 85 2.26 -3.49 -7.13
CA MET A 85 2.36 -2.04 -7.06
C MET A 85 1.78 -1.37 -8.30
N LYS A 86 1.99 -1.94 -9.46
CA LYS A 86 1.38 -1.43 -10.70
C LYS A 86 -0.14 -1.50 -10.65
N SER A 87 -0.67 -2.59 -10.12
CA SER A 87 -2.11 -2.76 -9.95
C SER A 87 -2.69 -1.74 -8.97
N ILE A 88 -2.02 -1.51 -7.86
CA ILE A 88 -2.42 -0.50 -6.87
C ILE A 88 -2.46 0.88 -7.54
N LYS A 89 -1.41 1.22 -8.27
CA LYS A 89 -1.32 2.51 -8.96
C LYS A 89 -2.41 2.67 -10.01
N SER A 90 -2.66 1.62 -10.77
CA SER A 90 -3.68 1.62 -11.81
C SER A 90 -5.08 1.83 -11.21
N THR A 91 -5.39 1.11 -10.13
CA THR A 91 -6.68 1.24 -9.46
C THR A 91 -6.85 2.64 -8.87
N ALA A 92 -5.83 3.17 -8.22
CA ALA A 92 -5.88 4.53 -7.68
C ALA A 92 -6.12 5.55 -8.80
N ALA A 93 -5.40 5.42 -9.92
CA ALA A 93 -5.54 6.32 -11.06
C ALA A 93 -6.94 6.28 -11.67
N LYS A 94 -7.58 5.11 -11.68
CA LYS A 94 -8.97 4.97 -12.15
C LYS A 94 -9.92 5.90 -11.43
N TYR A 95 -9.66 6.20 -10.16
CA TYR A 95 -10.47 7.08 -9.33
C TYR A 95 -9.84 8.47 -9.16
N GLY A 96 -8.86 8.81 -10.01
CA GLY A 96 -8.21 10.11 -9.96
C GLY A 96 -7.24 10.29 -8.81
N GLY A 97 -6.80 9.20 -8.22
CA GLY A 97 -5.93 9.23 -7.05
C GLY A 97 -4.45 9.11 -7.36
N SER A 98 -3.66 9.21 -6.31
CA SER A 98 -2.20 9.10 -6.38
C SER A 98 -1.70 8.12 -5.32
N VAL A 99 -0.54 7.54 -5.59
CA VAL A 99 0.14 6.60 -4.70
C VAL A 99 1.53 7.11 -4.41
N THR A 100 1.87 7.19 -3.14
CA THR A 100 3.22 7.57 -2.69
C THR A 100 3.75 6.52 -1.73
N THR A 101 5.07 6.37 -1.71
CA THR A 101 5.74 5.46 -0.79
C THR A 101 6.87 6.19 -0.08
N ASP A 102 7.18 5.75 1.13
CA ASP A 102 8.25 6.34 1.92
C ASP A 102 8.84 5.28 2.85
N LEU A 103 10.11 5.45 3.22
CA LEU A 103 10.78 4.59 4.19
C LEU A 103 11.42 5.48 5.23
N LYS A 104 10.92 5.43 6.45
CA LYS A 104 11.43 6.20 7.59
C LYS A 104 11.64 5.31 8.78
N LYS A 105 12.88 5.28 9.30
CA LYS A 105 13.19 4.59 10.55
C LYS A 105 12.67 3.17 10.61
N ASN A 106 12.92 2.38 9.58
CA ASN A 106 12.49 0.99 9.49
C ASN A 106 10.98 0.80 9.33
N TRP A 107 10.26 1.84 8.92
CA TRP A 107 8.86 1.73 8.56
C TRP A 107 8.66 2.10 7.10
N PHE A 108 8.13 1.16 6.35
CA PHE A 108 7.73 1.40 4.97
C PHE A 108 6.27 1.84 4.96
N GLU A 109 6.00 2.99 4.34
CA GLU A 109 4.65 3.52 4.23
C GLU A 109 4.20 3.55 2.78
N LEU A 110 3.02 3.00 2.54
CA LEU A 110 2.30 3.17 1.28
C LEU A 110 1.10 4.05 1.57
N ARG A 111 0.96 5.13 0.82
CA ARG A 111 -0.15 6.07 0.99
C ARG A 111 -0.86 6.27 -0.33
N ILE A 112 -2.18 6.16 -0.29
CA ILE A 112 -3.05 6.40 -1.43
C ILE A 112 -4.00 7.54 -1.06
N LEU A 113 -4.10 8.53 -1.94
CA LEU A 113 -5.06 9.63 -1.80
C LEU A 113 -5.97 9.64 -3.02
N ILE A 114 -7.27 9.57 -2.79
CA ILE A 114 -8.27 9.54 -3.85
C ILE A 114 -9.26 10.69 -3.61
N PRO A 115 -9.45 11.59 -4.59
CA PRO A 115 -10.45 12.66 -4.43
C PRO A 115 -11.86 12.09 -4.39
N LEU A 116 -12.69 12.63 -3.48
CA LEU A 116 -14.05 12.14 -3.27
C LEU A 116 -15.11 12.89 -4.08
N SER A 117 -14.74 13.94 -4.76
CA SER A 117 -15.71 14.67 -5.57
C SER A 117 -15.06 15.40 -6.72
#